data_d210d5ee503058926e0b142d70bd2d2e
#
_entry.id   d210d5ee503058926e0b142d70bd2d2e
#
_cell.length_a   1.000
_cell.length_b   1.000
_cell.length_c   1.000
_cell.angle_alpha   90.00
_cell.angle_beta   90.00
_cell.angle_gamma   90.00
#
_symmetry.space_group_name_H-M   'P 1'
#
loop_
_entity.id
_entity.type
_entity.pdbx_description
1 polymer ?
#
loop_
_entity_poly.entity_id
_entity_poly.type
_entity_poly.pdbx_seq_one_letter_code
_entity_poly.pdbx_strand_id
1 'polypeptide(L)'
;MGFFKDMKTGLNRNITMLGVVSGLTDISSEMLYPIVPIFLTSVLNAPMSVVGIIEGTAEATASFIKMAGGVWSDKAGKRKPFVVAGYSLSALSKPLLALASSWHFVLFSRFLDRVGKGVRTSARDALIAGSIEKEHWGKAFGFHRAMDTMGAALGPLASLSILSFMPASAPDY
;
A
#
# COMPACT_ATOMS: atom_id res chain seq x y z
N MET A 1 18.52 -26.51 -12.93
CA MET A 1 18.73 -25.31 -13.81
C MET A 1 17.46 -24.96 -14.63
N GLY A 2 16.47 -25.85 -14.76
CA GLY A 2 15.17 -25.61 -15.45
C GLY A 2 14.22 -24.65 -14.73
N PHE A 3 14.08 -24.77 -13.39
CA PHE A 3 13.11 -24.03 -12.60
C PHE A 3 13.23 -22.49 -12.70
N PHE A 4 14.46 -21.95 -12.69
CA PHE A 4 14.68 -20.51 -12.87
C PHE A 4 14.50 -20.02 -14.31
N LYS A 5 14.64 -20.88 -15.30
CA LYS A 5 14.40 -20.58 -16.72
C LYS A 5 12.90 -20.53 -16.99
N ASP A 6 12.14 -21.44 -16.39
CA ASP A 6 10.67 -21.46 -16.46
C ASP A 6 10.02 -20.29 -15.69
N MET A 7 10.65 -19.76 -14.62
CA MET A 7 10.16 -18.57 -13.94
C MET A 7 10.21 -17.32 -14.82
N LYS A 8 11.16 -17.21 -15.75
CA LYS A 8 11.25 -16.05 -16.67
C LYS A 8 10.25 -16.11 -17.82
N THR A 9 9.80 -17.31 -18.20
CA THR A 9 8.71 -17.48 -19.18
C THR A 9 7.38 -17.10 -18.53
N GLY A 10 6.77 -16.00 -19.00
CA GLY A 10 5.50 -15.47 -18.48
C GLY A 10 5.62 -14.26 -17.55
N LEU A 11 6.85 -13.87 -17.13
CA LEU A 11 7.10 -12.63 -16.42
C LEU A 11 7.73 -11.62 -17.39
N ASN A 12 6.91 -10.77 -17.97
CA ASN A 12 7.42 -9.66 -18.77
C ASN A 12 7.93 -8.51 -17.88
N ARG A 13 8.71 -7.60 -18.47
CA ARG A 13 9.28 -6.44 -17.75
C ARG A 13 8.21 -5.61 -17.02
N ASN A 14 7.03 -5.48 -17.62
CA ASN A 14 5.95 -4.70 -17.02
C ASN A 14 5.44 -5.33 -15.71
N ILE A 15 5.25 -6.65 -15.70
CA ILE A 15 4.79 -7.39 -14.50
C ILE A 15 5.84 -7.32 -13.39
N THR A 16 7.11 -7.50 -13.74
CA THR A 16 8.21 -7.39 -12.77
C THR A 16 8.26 -5.99 -12.16
N MET A 17 8.18 -4.94 -12.99
CA MET A 17 8.17 -3.55 -12.51
C MET A 17 6.95 -3.26 -11.63
N LEU A 18 5.74 -3.71 -12.03
CA LEU A 18 4.54 -3.54 -11.22
C LEU A 18 4.66 -4.27 -9.87
N GLY A 19 5.21 -5.47 -9.85
CA GLY A 19 5.43 -6.22 -8.61
C GLY A 19 6.42 -5.51 -7.68
N VAL A 20 7.57 -5.07 -8.19
CA VAL A 20 8.58 -4.34 -7.40
C VAL A 20 8.02 -3.04 -6.86
N VAL A 21 7.37 -2.22 -7.68
CA VAL A 21 6.76 -0.96 -7.24
C VAL A 21 5.68 -1.21 -6.20
N SER A 22 4.87 -2.26 -6.37
CA SER A 22 3.85 -2.62 -5.39
C SER A 22 4.47 -3.05 -4.06
N GLY A 23 5.45 -3.95 -4.08
CA GLY A 23 6.14 -4.40 -2.89
C GLY A 23 6.80 -3.25 -2.11
N LEU A 24 7.52 -2.35 -2.79
CA LEU A 24 8.13 -1.16 -2.16
C LEU A 24 7.07 -0.21 -1.57
N THR A 25 5.96 -0.04 -2.27
CA THR A 25 4.86 0.80 -1.76
C THR A 25 4.19 0.15 -0.55
N ASP A 26 4.01 -1.16 -0.57
CA ASP A 26 3.42 -1.88 0.56
C ASP A 26 4.38 -1.90 1.77
N ILE A 27 5.71 -2.07 1.59
CA ILE A 27 6.68 -1.85 2.67
C ILE A 27 6.44 -0.48 3.31
N SER A 28 6.43 0.57 2.50
CA SER A 28 6.27 1.95 2.98
C SER A 28 4.92 2.21 3.67
N SER A 29 3.83 1.59 3.23
CA SER A 29 2.51 1.76 3.83
C SER A 29 2.35 0.94 5.11
N GLU A 30 2.88 -0.29 5.13
CA GLU A 30 2.77 -1.20 6.27
C GLU A 30 3.76 -0.86 7.39
N MET A 31 4.85 -0.13 7.10
CA MET A 31 5.69 0.48 8.14
C MET A 31 4.89 1.42 9.04
N LEU A 32 3.88 2.09 8.53
CA LEU A 32 3.06 3.03 9.30
C LEU A 32 2.06 2.33 10.22
N TYR A 33 1.77 1.06 9.98
CA TYR A 33 0.76 0.32 10.72
C TYR A 33 1.04 0.25 12.23
N PRO A 34 2.26 -0.10 12.70
CA PRO A 34 2.58 -0.05 14.14
C PRO A 34 2.84 1.38 14.65
N ILE A 35 3.30 2.31 13.79
CA ILE A 35 3.68 3.66 14.21
C ILE A 35 2.46 4.55 14.47
N VAL A 36 1.45 4.50 13.58
CA VAL A 36 0.29 5.41 13.63
C VAL A 36 -0.49 5.31 14.94
N PRO A 37 -0.81 4.13 15.48
CA PRO A 37 -1.48 4.02 16.79
C PRO A 37 -0.65 4.63 17.93
N ILE A 38 0.66 4.36 17.95
CA ILE A 38 1.57 4.90 18.96
C ILE A 38 1.62 6.44 18.85
N PHE A 39 1.81 6.97 17.64
CA PHE A 39 1.82 8.41 17.39
C PHE A 39 0.52 9.09 17.84
N LEU A 40 -0.63 8.49 17.51
CA LEU A 40 -1.93 9.03 17.90
C LEU A 40 -2.11 9.07 19.41
N THR A 41 -1.74 8.01 20.11
CA THR A 41 -1.97 7.90 21.55
C THR A 41 -0.90 8.62 22.39
N SER A 42 0.38 8.48 22.03
CA SER A 42 1.49 8.99 22.84
C SER A 42 1.88 10.43 22.50
N VAL A 43 1.69 10.88 21.26
CA VAL A 43 2.09 12.23 20.83
C VAL A 43 0.89 13.16 20.71
N LEU A 44 -0.19 12.69 20.09
CA LEU A 44 -1.39 13.50 19.90
C LEU A 44 -2.42 13.34 21.02
N ASN A 45 -2.16 12.51 22.03
CA ASN A 45 -3.05 12.22 23.15
C ASN A 45 -4.48 11.84 22.72
N ALA A 46 -4.61 11.19 21.56
CA ALA A 46 -5.90 10.76 21.04
C ALA A 46 -6.35 9.46 21.72
N PRO A 47 -7.63 9.32 22.09
CA PRO A 47 -8.14 8.08 22.68
C PRO A 47 -8.13 6.93 21.67
N MET A 48 -8.06 5.69 22.16
CA MET A 48 -8.04 4.47 21.33
C MET A 48 -9.24 4.35 20.38
N SER A 49 -10.39 4.94 20.74
CA SER A 49 -11.55 5.03 19.85
C SER A 49 -11.25 5.76 18.54
N VAL A 50 -10.42 6.81 18.58
CA VAL A 50 -9.98 7.55 17.40
C VAL A 50 -9.09 6.68 16.50
N VAL A 51 -8.21 5.85 17.08
CA VAL A 51 -7.41 4.88 16.33
C VAL A 51 -8.33 3.91 15.57
N GLY A 52 -9.34 3.37 16.25
CA GLY A 52 -10.33 2.49 15.61
C GLY A 52 -11.11 3.17 14.48
N ILE A 53 -11.51 4.44 14.67
CA ILE A 53 -12.20 5.23 13.62
C ILE A 53 -11.28 5.44 12.42
N ILE A 54 -10.02 5.80 12.63
CA ILE A 54 -9.05 6.05 11.55
C ILE A 54 -8.79 4.77 10.75
N GLU A 55 -8.47 3.66 11.41
CA GLU A 55 -8.17 2.41 10.71
C GLU A 55 -9.42 1.81 10.06
N GLY A 56 -10.57 1.82 10.74
CA GLY A 56 -11.82 1.34 10.18
C GLY A 56 -12.26 2.15 8.95
N THR A 57 -12.17 3.48 9.01
CA THR A 57 -12.46 4.36 7.86
C THR A 57 -11.49 4.10 6.72
N ALA A 58 -10.21 3.92 7.02
CA ALA A 58 -9.17 3.64 6.03
C ALA A 58 -9.47 2.33 5.27
N GLU A 59 -9.72 1.23 5.96
CA GLU A 59 -10.00 -0.07 5.34
C GLU A 59 -11.33 -0.07 4.56
N ALA A 60 -12.37 0.55 5.10
CA ALA A 60 -13.63 0.72 4.38
C ALA A 60 -13.41 1.50 3.07
N THR A 61 -12.67 2.61 3.13
CA THR A 61 -12.33 3.43 1.96
C THR A 61 -11.61 2.61 0.89
N ALA A 62 -10.58 1.84 1.26
CA ALA A 62 -9.83 1.01 0.33
C ALA A 62 -10.74 0.02 -0.40
N SER A 63 -11.67 -0.61 0.33
CA SER A 63 -12.59 -1.60 -0.20
C SER A 63 -13.60 -0.99 -1.18
N PHE A 64 -14.24 0.13 -0.83
CA PHE A 64 -15.20 0.82 -1.69
C PHE A 64 -14.52 1.41 -2.94
N ILE A 65 -13.38 2.07 -2.78
CA ILE A 65 -12.66 2.68 -3.89
C ILE A 65 -12.07 1.62 -4.83
N LYS A 66 -11.66 0.45 -4.32
CA LYS A 66 -11.23 -0.67 -5.16
C LYS A 66 -12.33 -1.11 -6.12
N MET A 67 -13.56 -1.21 -5.66
CA MET A 67 -14.71 -1.56 -6.49
C MET A 67 -15.02 -0.46 -7.51
N ALA A 68 -15.12 0.79 -7.08
CA ALA A 68 -15.38 1.93 -7.95
C ALA A 68 -14.25 2.15 -8.96
N GLY A 69 -12.99 2.07 -8.54
CA GLY A 69 -11.80 2.24 -9.37
C GLY A 69 -11.70 1.20 -10.49
N GLY A 70 -12.16 -0.04 -10.25
CA GLY A 70 -12.29 -1.06 -11.29
C GLY A 70 -13.25 -0.62 -12.39
N VAL A 71 -14.46 -0.22 -12.02
CA VAL A 71 -15.48 0.24 -12.97
C VAL A 71 -15.01 1.48 -13.75
N TRP A 72 -14.36 2.43 -13.08
CA TRP A 72 -13.87 3.65 -13.74
C TRP A 72 -12.74 3.37 -14.72
N SER A 73 -11.78 2.52 -14.34
CA SER A 73 -10.67 2.15 -15.22
C SER A 73 -11.14 1.38 -16.44
N ASP A 74 -12.14 0.52 -16.31
CA ASP A 74 -12.72 -0.26 -17.40
C ASP A 74 -13.52 0.66 -18.36
N LYS A 75 -14.34 1.57 -17.83
CA LYS A 75 -15.06 2.57 -18.64
C LYS A 75 -14.13 3.51 -19.39
N ALA A 76 -13.02 3.92 -18.77
CA ALA A 76 -12.05 4.81 -19.41
C ALA A 76 -11.19 4.11 -20.47
N GLY A 77 -11.14 2.79 -20.49
CA GLY A 77 -10.29 1.99 -21.41
C GLY A 77 -8.79 2.23 -21.23
N LYS A 78 -8.39 2.99 -20.24
CA LYS A 78 -6.99 3.39 -19.97
C LYS A 78 -6.62 3.05 -18.52
N ARG A 79 -5.95 1.94 -18.30
CA ARG A 79 -5.61 1.44 -16.95
C ARG A 79 -4.37 2.10 -16.35
N LYS A 80 -3.35 2.38 -17.19
CA LYS A 80 -2.07 2.93 -16.74
C LYS A 80 -2.18 4.25 -15.97
N PRO A 81 -2.98 5.26 -16.39
CA PRO A 81 -3.16 6.49 -15.63
C PRO A 81 -3.70 6.26 -14.22
N PHE A 82 -4.66 5.33 -14.05
CA PHE A 82 -5.21 5.00 -12.73
C PHE A 82 -4.16 4.38 -11.81
N VAL A 83 -3.32 3.50 -12.35
CA VAL A 83 -2.22 2.90 -11.60
C VAL A 83 -1.23 3.98 -11.16
N VAL A 84 -0.79 4.85 -12.06
CA VAL A 84 0.13 5.94 -11.75
C VAL A 84 -0.48 6.89 -10.73
N ALA A 85 -1.71 7.35 -10.94
CA ALA A 85 -2.40 8.25 -10.01
C ALA A 85 -2.54 7.62 -8.61
N GLY A 86 -2.90 6.33 -8.53
CA GLY A 86 -3.03 5.63 -7.26
C GLY A 86 -1.72 5.51 -6.49
N TYR A 87 -0.61 5.17 -7.17
CA TYR A 87 0.72 5.16 -6.55
C TYR A 87 1.19 6.55 -6.13
N SER A 88 0.97 7.57 -6.97
CA SER A 88 1.32 8.95 -6.65
C SER A 88 0.56 9.45 -5.42
N LEU A 89 -0.74 9.16 -5.34
CA LEU A 89 -1.57 9.56 -4.20
C LEU A 89 -1.10 8.89 -2.90
N SER A 90 -0.80 7.58 -2.94
CA SER A 90 -0.20 6.88 -1.80
C SER A 90 1.18 7.42 -1.43
N ALA A 91 2.01 7.82 -2.39
CA ALA A 91 3.32 8.41 -2.12
C ALA A 91 3.21 9.78 -1.46
N LEU A 92 2.27 10.63 -1.92
CA LEU A 92 2.03 11.97 -1.37
C LEU A 92 1.41 11.94 0.03
N SER A 93 0.63 10.93 0.36
CA SER A 93 0.01 10.81 1.69
C SER A 93 1.04 10.67 2.82
N LYS A 94 2.21 10.08 2.56
CA LYS A 94 3.22 9.81 3.58
C LYS A 94 3.91 11.06 4.12
N PRO A 95 4.45 11.97 3.28
CA PRO A 95 4.95 13.24 3.78
C PRO A 95 3.85 14.10 4.44
N LEU A 96 2.60 14.01 3.98
CA LEU A 96 1.49 14.66 4.67
C LEU A 96 1.31 14.10 6.08
N LEU A 97 1.41 12.79 6.27
CA LEU A 97 1.35 12.18 7.59
C LEU A 97 2.48 12.67 8.51
N ALA A 98 3.69 12.86 8.00
CA ALA A 98 4.82 13.38 8.77
C ALA A 98 4.61 14.82 9.26
N LEU A 99 3.73 15.58 8.60
CA LEU A 99 3.37 16.95 9.00
C LEU A 99 2.12 16.99 9.90
N ALA A 100 1.61 15.84 10.33
CA ALA A 100 0.37 15.78 11.08
C ALA A 100 0.56 16.35 12.51
N SER A 101 -0.18 17.41 12.82
CA SER A 101 -0.26 18.05 14.14
C SER A 101 -1.56 17.73 14.89
N SER A 102 -2.47 16.99 14.26
CA SER A 102 -3.74 16.58 14.86
C SER A 102 -4.22 15.26 14.29
N TRP A 103 -5.06 14.54 15.04
CA TRP A 103 -5.61 13.27 14.59
C TRP A 103 -6.50 13.39 13.34
N HIS A 104 -7.14 14.53 13.11
CA HIS A 104 -7.91 14.80 11.89
C HIS A 104 -7.00 14.79 10.66
N PHE A 105 -5.79 15.33 10.79
CA PHE A 105 -4.82 15.34 9.71
C PHE A 105 -4.26 13.94 9.43
N VAL A 106 -4.08 13.14 10.50
CA VAL A 106 -3.73 11.71 10.36
C VAL A 106 -4.83 10.97 9.62
N LEU A 107 -6.11 11.16 10.00
CA LEU A 107 -7.26 10.58 9.31
C LEU A 107 -7.27 10.93 7.82
N PHE A 108 -7.09 12.21 7.49
CA PHE A 108 -7.04 12.67 6.10
C PHE A 108 -5.91 12.03 5.31
N SER A 109 -4.70 11.97 5.87
CA SER A 109 -3.55 11.34 5.23
C SER A 109 -3.77 9.84 5.01
N ARG A 110 -4.28 9.11 6.00
CA ARG A 110 -4.62 7.68 5.88
C ARG A 110 -5.72 7.45 4.85
N PHE A 111 -6.74 8.30 4.83
CA PHE A 111 -7.80 8.28 3.81
C PHE A 111 -7.22 8.41 2.40
N LEU A 112 -6.34 9.39 2.15
CA LEU A 112 -5.68 9.58 0.86
C LEU A 112 -4.85 8.35 0.43
N ASP A 113 -4.08 7.77 1.35
CA ASP A 113 -3.31 6.55 1.08
C ASP A 113 -4.23 5.40 0.65
N ARG A 114 -5.35 5.22 1.34
CA ARG A 114 -6.31 4.15 1.04
C ARG A 114 -7.10 4.39 -0.24
N VAL A 115 -7.42 5.63 -0.56
CA VAL A 115 -7.97 6.00 -1.89
C VAL A 115 -6.96 5.62 -2.98
N GLY A 116 -5.69 5.98 -2.82
CA GLY A 116 -4.63 5.60 -3.75
C GLY A 116 -4.51 4.08 -3.92
N LYS A 117 -4.54 3.33 -2.81
CA LYS A 117 -4.53 1.86 -2.82
C LYS A 117 -5.74 1.28 -3.55
N GLY A 118 -6.93 1.80 -3.30
CA GLY A 118 -8.17 1.36 -3.94
C GLY A 118 -8.15 1.60 -5.45
N VAL A 119 -7.82 2.82 -5.88
CA VAL A 119 -7.76 3.20 -7.31
C VAL A 119 -6.77 2.33 -8.09
N ARG A 120 -5.54 2.12 -7.55
CA ARG A 120 -4.51 1.38 -8.27
C ARG A 120 -4.78 -0.11 -8.36
N THR A 121 -5.40 -0.74 -7.34
CA THR A 121 -5.46 -2.19 -7.20
C THR A 121 -6.18 -2.85 -8.38
N SER A 122 -7.42 -2.46 -8.67
CA SER A 122 -8.19 -3.06 -9.75
C SER A 122 -7.61 -2.76 -11.14
N ALA A 123 -7.16 -1.51 -11.36
CA ALA A 123 -6.54 -1.12 -12.62
C ALA A 123 -5.21 -1.86 -12.87
N ARG A 124 -4.43 -2.10 -11.82
CA ARG A 124 -3.17 -2.85 -11.85
C ARG A 124 -3.42 -4.33 -12.17
N ASP A 125 -4.37 -4.96 -11.47
CA ASP A 125 -4.71 -6.37 -11.68
C ASP A 125 -5.19 -6.58 -13.13
N ALA A 126 -5.98 -5.65 -13.67
CA ALA A 126 -6.40 -5.67 -15.07
C ALA A 126 -5.24 -5.41 -16.07
N LEU A 127 -4.24 -4.59 -15.70
CA LEU A 127 -3.02 -4.43 -16.50
C LEU A 127 -2.19 -5.72 -16.55
N ILE A 128 -2.03 -6.39 -15.40
CA ILE A 128 -1.32 -7.68 -15.33
C ILE A 128 -2.01 -8.70 -16.24
N ALA A 129 -3.34 -8.85 -16.09
CA ALA A 129 -4.13 -9.77 -16.90
C ALA A 129 -4.03 -9.50 -18.42
N GLY A 130 -4.02 -8.23 -18.82
CA GLY A 130 -3.90 -7.83 -20.23
C GLY A 130 -2.47 -7.84 -20.79
N SER A 131 -1.46 -8.08 -19.96
CA SER A 131 -0.04 -8.05 -20.35
C SER A 131 0.51 -9.42 -20.72
N ILE A 132 -0.22 -10.50 -20.49
CA ILE A 132 0.20 -11.90 -20.72
C ILE A 132 -0.97 -12.78 -21.13
N GLU A 133 -0.65 -13.93 -21.70
CA GLU A 133 -1.61 -14.98 -22.03
C GLU A 133 -2.21 -15.62 -20.76
N LYS A 134 -3.45 -16.09 -20.87
CA LYS A 134 -4.20 -16.67 -19.74
C LYS A 134 -3.48 -17.83 -19.05
N GLU A 135 -2.73 -18.62 -19.82
CA GLU A 135 -1.93 -19.76 -19.32
C GLU A 135 -0.89 -19.34 -18.27
N HIS A 136 -0.41 -18.09 -18.32
CA HIS A 136 0.60 -17.55 -17.44
C HIS A 136 0.05 -16.67 -16.30
N TRP A 137 -1.26 -16.49 -16.21
CA TRP A 137 -1.88 -15.66 -15.16
C TRP A 137 -1.51 -16.12 -13.76
N GLY A 138 -1.51 -17.42 -13.51
CA GLY A 138 -1.12 -17.96 -12.20
C GLY A 138 0.27 -17.52 -11.75
N LYS A 139 1.26 -17.54 -12.66
CA LYS A 139 2.63 -17.09 -12.39
C LYS A 139 2.70 -15.59 -12.14
N ALA A 140 2.05 -14.79 -12.98
CA ALA A 140 2.10 -13.33 -12.87
C ALA A 140 1.42 -12.82 -11.60
N PHE A 141 0.22 -13.30 -11.32
CA PHE A 141 -0.48 -12.94 -10.09
C PHE A 141 0.20 -13.52 -8.86
N GLY A 142 0.74 -14.74 -8.92
CA GLY A 142 1.52 -15.35 -7.85
C GLY A 142 2.76 -14.53 -7.51
N PHE A 143 3.54 -14.13 -8.52
CA PHE A 143 4.69 -13.25 -8.33
C PHE A 143 4.28 -11.91 -7.70
N HIS A 144 3.23 -11.29 -8.26
CA HIS A 144 2.77 -10.01 -7.76
C HIS A 144 2.28 -10.11 -6.30
N ARG A 145 1.51 -11.15 -5.97
CA ARG A 145 1.05 -11.38 -4.58
C ARG A 145 2.19 -11.68 -3.63
N ALA A 146 3.20 -12.42 -4.08
CA ALA A 146 4.41 -12.64 -3.29
C ALA A 146 5.11 -11.31 -2.95
N MET A 147 5.25 -10.39 -3.91
CA MET A 147 5.81 -9.07 -3.68
C MET A 147 4.99 -8.23 -2.69
N ASP A 148 3.65 -8.23 -2.83
CA ASP A 148 2.74 -7.55 -1.88
C ASP A 148 2.87 -8.14 -0.47
N THR A 149 2.88 -9.48 -0.33
CA THR A 149 3.02 -10.16 0.96
C THR A 149 4.38 -9.92 1.60
N MET A 150 5.46 -9.95 0.80
CA MET A 150 6.80 -9.59 1.28
C MET A 150 6.83 -8.15 1.79
N GLY A 151 6.19 -7.23 1.06
CA GLY A 151 6.06 -5.83 1.49
C GLY A 151 5.31 -5.70 2.82
N ALA A 152 4.20 -6.42 2.95
CA ALA A 152 3.39 -6.44 4.18
C ALA A 152 4.14 -7.02 5.39
N ALA A 153 5.01 -8.02 5.18
CA ALA A 153 5.82 -8.59 6.25
C ALA A 153 7.04 -7.72 6.60
N LEU A 154 7.74 -7.20 5.59
CA LEU A 154 8.96 -6.41 5.79
C LEU A 154 8.67 -5.01 6.33
N GLY A 155 7.52 -4.42 6.02
CA GLY A 155 7.14 -3.09 6.49
C GLY A 155 7.15 -2.96 8.02
N PRO A 156 6.34 -3.72 8.76
CA PRO A 156 6.34 -3.70 10.23
C PRO A 156 7.69 -4.06 10.85
N LEU A 157 8.43 -5.01 10.26
CA LEU A 157 9.77 -5.38 10.75
C LEU A 157 10.76 -4.22 10.61
N ALA A 158 10.74 -3.51 9.47
CA ALA A 158 11.56 -2.33 9.26
C ALA A 158 11.21 -1.22 10.27
N SER A 159 9.92 -1.03 10.52
CA SER A 159 9.42 -0.08 11.51
C SER A 159 9.92 -0.40 12.93
N LEU A 160 9.78 -1.65 13.36
CA LEU A 160 10.27 -2.12 14.66
C LEU A 160 11.79 -1.95 14.78
N SER A 161 12.53 -2.27 13.72
CA SER A 161 13.99 -2.08 13.71
C SER A 161 14.36 -0.61 13.89
N ILE A 162 13.69 0.32 13.18
CA ILE A 162 13.95 1.74 13.33
C ILE A 162 13.62 2.22 14.74
N LEU A 163 12.47 1.82 15.30
CA LEU A 163 12.07 2.19 16.65
C LEU A 163 13.03 1.66 17.72
N SER A 164 13.64 0.49 17.52
CA SER A 164 14.60 -0.07 18.48
C SER A 164 15.93 0.71 18.55
N PHE A 165 16.28 1.45 17.49
CA PHE A 165 17.46 2.31 17.48
C PHE A 165 17.18 3.74 17.95
N MET A 166 15.90 4.13 18.09
CA MET A 166 15.57 5.42 18.65
C MET A 166 15.72 5.36 20.17
N PRO A 167 16.46 6.31 20.80
CA PRO A 167 16.54 6.36 22.25
C PRO A 167 15.11 6.50 22.79
N ALA A 168 14.76 5.66 23.75
CA ALA A 168 13.54 5.82 24.52
C ALA A 168 13.66 7.15 25.30
N SER A 169 13.23 8.25 24.69
CA SER A 169 12.94 9.45 25.46
C SER A 169 11.73 9.12 26.32
N ALA A 170 12.00 8.69 27.57
CA ALA A 170 10.97 8.59 28.57
C ALA A 170 10.30 9.98 28.64
N PRO A 171 8.97 10.08 28.50
CA PRO A 171 8.31 11.33 28.81
C PRO A 171 8.54 11.57 30.30
N ASP A 172 9.23 12.66 30.62
CA ASP A 172 9.28 13.17 31.95
C ASP A 172 7.85 13.55 32.36
N TYR A 173 7.25 12.75 33.23
CA TYR A 173 5.99 13.04 33.89
C TYR A 173 6.24 13.90 35.13
#